data_28b120d2b0a543050d7ccea7453f8c33
#
_entry.id   28b120d2b0a543050d7ccea7453f8c33
#
_cell.length_a   1.000
_cell.length_b   1.000
_cell.length_c   1.000
_cell.angle_alpha   90.00
_cell.angle_beta   90.00
_cell.angle_gamma   90.00
#
_symmetry.space_group_name_H-M   'P 1'
#
loop_
_entity.id
_entity.type
_entity.pdbx_description
1 polymer ?
#
loop_
_entity_poly.entity_id
_entity_poly.type
_entity_poly.pdbx_seq_one_letter_code
_entity_poly.pdbx_strand_id
1 'polypeptide(L)'
;MADSDKERGYDIRMDEDGLVLNLGDELIDGTPDDPDSAAPVPRPVSDADRAELARVESELLARWPETKIDPSLERIEMLMDFLGHPERAYKVIHVAGTNGKTSTVRMIESLLRSFGARVGRTTSPHLQSITERVGIDGEPIHPADFVRIYEEIKPFIELVDAKSDHPMSYFEVTVAIALAAFADAPVEIAVVEVGMGGTWDATN
;
A
#
# COMPACT_ATOMS: atom_id res chain seq x y z
N MET A 1 23.54 -0.37 -9.17
CA MET A 1 22.09 -0.45 -9.30
C MET A 1 21.62 0.51 -10.40
N ALA A 2 22.05 0.33 -11.63
CA ALA A 2 21.76 1.29 -12.71
C ALA A 2 21.66 0.63 -14.10
N ASP A 3 21.44 -0.68 -14.16
CA ASP A 3 21.48 -1.40 -15.47
C ASP A 3 20.27 -2.29 -15.77
N SER A 4 19.28 -2.35 -14.86
CA SER A 4 18.05 -3.15 -15.08
C SER A 4 16.91 -2.38 -15.76
N ASP A 5 16.99 -1.05 -15.82
CA ASP A 5 15.89 -0.21 -16.31
C ASP A 5 15.91 -0.01 -17.83
N LYS A 6 17.00 -0.35 -18.50
CA LYS A 6 17.12 -0.20 -19.96
C LYS A 6 16.34 -1.23 -20.80
N GLU A 7 15.89 -2.31 -20.19
CA GLU A 7 15.12 -3.35 -20.90
C GLU A 7 13.61 -3.12 -20.90
N ARG A 8 13.10 -2.15 -20.12
CA ARG A 8 11.65 -1.97 -19.92
C ARG A 8 10.96 -0.96 -20.83
N GLY A 9 11.65 -0.26 -21.71
CA GLY A 9 11.03 0.73 -22.63
C GLY A 9 10.42 1.97 -21.96
N TYR A 10 10.54 2.10 -20.63
CA TYR A 10 10.10 3.29 -19.88
C TYR A 10 11.09 3.65 -18.77
N ASP A 11 11.13 4.93 -18.42
CA ASP A 11 11.89 5.46 -17.29
C ASP A 11 10.95 6.24 -16.35
N ILE A 12 10.98 5.89 -15.07
CA ILE A 12 10.19 6.57 -14.04
C ILE A 12 11.14 7.28 -13.08
N ARG A 13 11.07 8.61 -13.04
CA ARG A 13 11.90 9.40 -12.14
C ARG A 13 11.11 10.52 -11.47
N MET A 14 11.59 10.94 -10.32
CA MET A 14 11.12 12.16 -9.65
C MET A 14 12.07 13.29 -10.00
N ASP A 15 11.54 14.44 -10.38
CA ASP A 15 12.27 15.69 -10.48
C ASP A 15 11.62 16.77 -9.61
N GLU A 16 12.10 18.00 -9.70
CA GLU A 16 11.61 19.13 -8.91
C GLU A 16 10.15 19.50 -9.23
N ASP A 17 9.64 19.10 -10.41
CA ASP A 17 8.26 19.31 -10.84
C ASP A 17 7.34 18.12 -10.54
N GLY A 18 7.88 17.00 -10.06
CA GLY A 18 7.12 15.80 -9.67
C GLY A 18 7.55 14.51 -10.37
N LEU A 19 6.60 13.59 -10.53
CA LEU A 19 6.82 12.30 -11.19
C LEU A 19 6.89 12.47 -12.71
N VAL A 20 8.05 12.17 -13.30
CA VAL A 20 8.24 12.14 -14.76
C VAL A 20 8.22 10.70 -15.23
N LEU A 21 7.29 10.40 -16.12
CA LEU A 21 7.18 9.14 -16.83
C LEU A 21 7.70 9.36 -18.27
N ASN A 22 8.85 8.81 -18.59
CA ASN A 22 9.39 8.84 -19.94
C ASN A 22 9.10 7.50 -20.63
N LEU A 23 8.16 7.54 -21.54
CA LEU A 23 7.80 6.41 -22.41
C LEU A 23 8.70 6.51 -23.62
N GLY A 24 9.75 5.69 -23.72
CA GLY A 24 10.68 5.71 -24.86
C GLY A 24 9.95 5.82 -26.21
N ASP A 25 10.66 6.26 -27.24
CA ASP A 25 10.10 6.56 -28.58
C ASP A 25 9.51 5.36 -29.33
N GLU A 26 9.61 4.15 -28.79
CA GLU A 26 8.91 2.98 -29.32
C GLU A 26 7.49 2.94 -28.76
N LEU A 27 6.54 3.37 -29.59
CA LEU A 27 5.12 3.05 -29.41
C LEU A 27 5.01 1.55 -29.16
N ILE A 28 4.49 1.19 -27.99
CA ILE A 28 4.19 -0.19 -27.62
C ILE A 28 3.28 -0.74 -28.73
N ASP A 29 3.85 -1.52 -29.63
CA ASP A 29 3.07 -2.40 -30.50
C ASP A 29 2.34 -3.34 -29.55
N GLY A 30 1.03 -3.14 -29.42
CA GLY A 30 0.18 -3.85 -28.48
C GLY A 30 -0.02 -5.33 -28.81
N THR A 31 1.06 -6.04 -29.01
CA THR A 31 1.03 -7.49 -29.11
C THR A 31 1.16 -8.09 -27.70
N PRO A 32 0.10 -8.69 -27.16
CA PRO A 32 0.15 -9.38 -25.88
C PRO A 32 0.64 -10.82 -26.06
N ASP A 33 1.86 -11.01 -26.55
CA ASP A 33 2.33 -12.38 -26.82
C ASP A 33 3.79 -12.59 -26.39
N ASP A 34 4.06 -12.41 -25.09
CA ASP A 34 5.08 -13.22 -24.44
C ASP A 34 4.34 -14.34 -23.66
N PRO A 35 4.42 -15.61 -24.11
CA PRO A 35 3.78 -16.72 -23.41
C PRO A 35 4.35 -16.98 -22.02
N ASP A 36 5.50 -16.36 -21.65
CA ASP A 36 6.08 -16.41 -20.31
C ASP A 36 5.59 -15.27 -19.41
N SER A 37 4.83 -14.31 -19.93
CA SER A 37 4.20 -13.23 -19.15
C SER A 37 2.82 -13.60 -18.58
N ALA A 38 2.52 -14.89 -18.44
CA ALA A 38 1.29 -15.30 -17.78
C ALA A 38 1.24 -14.69 -16.38
N ALA A 39 0.23 -13.84 -16.14
CA ALA A 39 -0.01 -13.29 -14.83
C ALA A 39 0.03 -14.41 -13.78
N PRO A 40 0.73 -14.24 -12.66
CA PRO A 40 0.85 -15.27 -11.65
C PRO A 40 -0.55 -15.77 -11.26
N VAL A 41 -0.76 -17.09 -11.33
CA VAL A 41 -2.03 -17.70 -10.95
C VAL A 41 -2.33 -17.29 -9.51
N PRO A 42 -3.48 -16.66 -9.22
CA PRO A 42 -3.80 -16.23 -7.87
C PRO A 42 -3.74 -17.40 -6.90
N ARG A 43 -3.00 -17.26 -5.81
CA ARG A 43 -2.95 -18.25 -4.75
C ARG A 43 -4.37 -18.47 -4.18
N PRO A 44 -4.89 -19.70 -4.12
CA PRO A 44 -6.23 -19.93 -3.59
C PRO A 44 -6.29 -19.59 -2.09
N VAL A 45 -7.35 -18.91 -1.67
CA VAL A 45 -7.60 -18.56 -0.27
C VAL A 45 -8.23 -19.75 0.43
N SER A 46 -7.55 -20.33 1.42
CA SER A 46 -8.06 -21.43 2.23
C SER A 46 -9.04 -20.95 3.33
N ASP A 47 -9.80 -21.87 3.92
CA ASP A 47 -10.65 -21.54 5.07
C ASP A 47 -9.81 -21.17 6.31
N ALA A 48 -8.60 -21.72 6.44
CA ALA A 48 -7.65 -21.32 7.48
C ALA A 48 -7.19 -19.87 7.30
N ASP A 49 -6.87 -19.44 6.08
CA ASP A 49 -6.49 -18.06 5.80
C ASP A 49 -7.63 -17.08 6.15
N ARG A 50 -8.88 -17.46 5.85
CA ARG A 50 -10.05 -16.65 6.20
C ARG A 50 -10.25 -16.56 7.71
N ALA A 51 -10.07 -17.66 8.42
CA ALA A 51 -10.21 -17.70 9.88
C ALA A 51 -9.15 -16.84 10.58
N GLU A 52 -7.90 -16.90 10.13
CA GLU A 52 -6.81 -16.07 10.67
C GLU A 52 -7.01 -14.58 10.33
N LEU A 53 -7.46 -14.27 9.13
CA LEU A 53 -7.80 -12.89 8.75
C LEU A 53 -8.92 -12.35 9.65
N ALA A 54 -9.98 -13.13 9.88
CA ALA A 54 -11.09 -12.71 10.75
C ALA A 54 -10.64 -12.50 12.20
N ARG A 55 -9.69 -13.30 12.71
CA ARG A 55 -9.08 -13.08 14.02
C ARG A 55 -8.35 -11.75 14.07
N VAL A 56 -7.46 -11.48 13.08
CA VAL A 56 -6.71 -10.23 13.00
C VAL A 56 -7.66 -9.03 12.84
N GLU A 57 -8.68 -9.14 11.99
CA GLU A 57 -9.67 -8.08 11.81
C GLU A 57 -10.41 -7.77 13.11
N SER A 58 -10.75 -8.80 13.91
CA SER A 58 -11.36 -8.61 15.23
C SER A 58 -10.43 -7.87 16.19
N GLU A 59 -9.12 -8.18 16.19
CA GLU A 59 -8.12 -7.46 17.00
C GLU A 59 -8.00 -5.98 16.56
N LEU A 60 -7.99 -5.74 15.26
CA LEU A 60 -7.92 -4.39 14.71
C LEU A 60 -9.17 -3.57 15.05
N LEU A 61 -10.37 -4.16 14.93
CA LEU A 61 -11.65 -3.51 15.26
C LEU A 61 -11.79 -3.19 16.77
N ALA A 62 -11.07 -3.92 17.62
CA ALA A 62 -11.01 -3.63 19.06
C ALA A 62 -10.15 -2.40 19.40
N ARG A 63 -9.36 -1.89 18.44
CA ARG A 63 -8.52 -0.70 18.61
C ARG A 63 -9.37 0.58 18.57
N TRP A 64 -8.71 1.71 18.81
CA TRP A 64 -9.31 3.03 18.71
C TRP A 64 -9.95 3.24 17.32
N PRO A 65 -11.26 3.54 17.26
CA PRO A 65 -11.98 3.58 15.99
C PRO A 65 -11.58 4.79 15.13
N GLU A 66 -11.66 4.65 13.81
CA GLU A 66 -11.39 5.71 12.83
C GLU A 66 -12.24 6.98 13.04
N THR A 67 -13.42 6.83 13.64
CA THR A 67 -14.34 7.94 13.91
C THR A 67 -13.88 8.84 15.07
N LYS A 68 -12.95 8.37 15.89
CA LYS A 68 -12.40 9.14 17.00
C LYS A 68 -11.11 9.81 16.56
N ILE A 69 -11.25 11.03 16.08
CA ILE A 69 -10.18 11.83 15.50
C ILE A 69 -9.25 12.31 16.61
N ASP A 70 -7.99 11.91 16.53
CA ASP A 70 -6.88 12.46 17.32
C ASP A 70 -5.74 12.77 16.35
N PRO A 71 -5.72 13.99 15.76
CA PRO A 71 -4.80 14.35 14.70
C PRO A 71 -3.36 14.41 15.20
N SER A 72 -2.61 13.35 15.03
CA SER A 72 -1.19 13.25 15.35
C SER A 72 -0.50 12.30 14.40
N LEU A 73 0.69 12.67 13.95
CA LEU A 73 1.57 11.78 13.18
C LEU A 73 2.56 11.05 14.10
N GLU A 74 2.67 11.42 15.37
CA GLU A 74 3.70 10.92 16.29
C GLU A 74 3.72 9.39 16.37
N ARG A 75 2.54 8.75 16.43
CA ARG A 75 2.44 7.30 16.57
C ARG A 75 2.87 6.57 15.30
N ILE A 76 2.39 7.03 14.14
CA ILE A 76 2.76 6.40 12.87
C ILE A 76 4.25 6.65 12.55
N GLU A 77 4.77 7.86 12.78
CA GLU A 77 6.18 8.18 12.62
C GLU A 77 7.06 7.30 13.52
N MET A 78 6.70 7.15 14.81
CA MET A 78 7.41 6.28 15.75
C MET A 78 7.41 4.82 15.27
N LEU A 79 6.28 4.34 14.71
CA LEU A 79 6.22 3.00 14.16
C LEU A 79 7.11 2.86 12.92
N MET A 80 7.10 3.83 12.01
CA MET A 80 7.97 3.83 10.83
C MET A 80 9.46 3.83 11.24
N ASP A 81 9.83 4.59 12.27
CA ASP A 81 11.19 4.57 12.84
C ASP A 81 11.58 3.15 13.31
N PHE A 82 10.69 2.46 14.04
CA PHE A 82 10.95 1.10 14.50
C PHE A 82 11.05 0.08 13.36
N LEU A 83 10.29 0.29 12.29
CA LEU A 83 10.28 -0.58 11.11
C LEU A 83 11.42 -0.27 10.12
N GLY A 84 12.22 0.77 10.37
CA GLY A 84 13.32 1.18 9.49
C GLY A 84 12.86 1.87 8.21
N HIS A 85 11.74 2.57 8.25
CA HIS A 85 11.18 3.37 7.16
C HIS A 85 10.85 2.58 5.90
N PRO A 86 9.93 1.59 5.96
CA PRO A 86 9.53 0.82 4.76
C PRO A 86 8.95 1.71 3.66
N GLU A 87 8.32 2.85 4.02
CA GLU A 87 7.75 3.83 3.10
C GLU A 87 8.78 4.51 2.17
N ARG A 88 10.07 4.39 2.49
CA ARG A 88 11.18 4.93 1.66
C ARG A 88 11.73 3.95 0.63
N ALA A 89 11.22 2.72 0.63
CA ALA A 89 11.68 1.69 -0.30
C ALA A 89 11.15 1.86 -1.73
N TYR A 90 10.11 2.68 -1.92
CA TYR A 90 9.41 2.86 -3.19
C TYR A 90 9.01 4.34 -3.38
N LYS A 91 8.59 4.70 -4.60
CA LYS A 91 8.03 6.03 -4.90
C LYS A 91 6.56 6.09 -4.47
N VAL A 92 6.07 7.26 -4.07
CA VAL A 92 4.69 7.43 -3.63
C VAL A 92 3.97 8.49 -4.48
N ILE A 93 2.76 8.14 -4.93
CA ILE A 93 1.77 9.09 -5.44
C ILE A 93 0.68 9.21 -4.39
N HIS A 94 0.62 10.36 -3.73
CA HIS A 94 -0.31 10.62 -2.64
C HIS A 94 -1.55 11.34 -3.17
N VAL A 95 -2.73 10.75 -3.01
CA VAL A 95 -4.00 11.24 -3.58
C VAL A 95 -4.90 11.79 -2.49
N ALA A 96 -5.03 13.11 -2.44
CA ALA A 96 -5.94 13.82 -1.55
C ALA A 96 -7.14 14.37 -2.32
N GLY A 97 -8.22 14.69 -1.61
CA GLY A 97 -9.41 15.31 -2.22
C GLY A 97 -10.70 14.98 -1.46
N THR A 98 -11.75 15.70 -1.77
CA THR A 98 -13.06 15.52 -1.14
C THR A 98 -13.83 14.34 -1.75
N ASN A 99 -13.80 14.21 -3.08
CA ASN A 99 -14.52 13.18 -3.82
C ASN A 99 -13.60 12.51 -4.84
N GLY A 100 -13.90 11.25 -5.17
CA GLY A 100 -13.26 10.53 -6.26
C GLY A 100 -11.83 10.03 -5.98
N LYS A 101 -11.31 10.16 -4.76
CA LYS A 101 -9.97 9.68 -4.39
C LYS A 101 -9.74 8.23 -4.77
N THR A 102 -10.59 7.32 -4.30
CA THR A 102 -10.49 5.88 -4.57
C THR A 102 -10.53 5.57 -6.07
N SER A 103 -11.41 6.24 -6.82
CA SER A 103 -11.46 6.07 -8.28
C SER A 103 -10.18 6.56 -8.95
N THR A 104 -9.65 7.70 -8.51
CA THR A 104 -8.39 8.27 -9.02
C THR A 104 -7.22 7.33 -8.73
N VAL A 105 -7.12 6.82 -7.50
CA VAL A 105 -6.08 5.85 -7.09
C VAL A 105 -6.13 4.60 -7.98
N ARG A 106 -7.31 4.03 -8.21
CA ARG A 106 -7.49 2.84 -9.07
C ARG A 106 -7.15 3.11 -10.54
N MET A 107 -7.48 4.30 -11.05
CA MET A 107 -7.11 4.70 -12.42
C MET A 107 -5.59 4.87 -12.57
N ILE A 108 -4.93 5.51 -11.61
CA ILE A 108 -3.48 5.67 -11.61
C ILE A 108 -2.80 4.30 -11.52
N GLU A 109 -3.22 3.43 -10.59
CA GLU A 109 -2.71 2.06 -10.48
C GLU A 109 -2.83 1.31 -11.80
N SER A 110 -4.02 1.31 -12.42
CA SER A 110 -4.26 0.62 -13.69
C SER A 110 -3.37 1.16 -14.81
N LEU A 111 -3.20 2.48 -14.88
CA LEU A 111 -2.34 3.12 -15.87
C LEU A 111 -0.87 2.74 -15.68
N LEU A 112 -0.35 2.82 -14.46
CA LEU A 112 1.04 2.46 -14.16
C LEU A 112 1.32 0.99 -14.47
N ARG A 113 0.37 0.10 -14.13
CA ARG A 113 0.47 -1.33 -14.46
C ARG A 113 0.48 -1.58 -15.97
N SER A 114 -0.26 -0.80 -16.76
CA SER A 114 -0.23 -0.94 -18.22
C SER A 114 1.13 -0.58 -18.83
N PHE A 115 1.96 0.17 -18.10
CA PHE A 115 3.36 0.43 -18.44
C PHE A 115 4.32 -0.61 -17.85
N GLY A 116 3.82 -1.66 -17.20
CA GLY A 116 4.62 -2.75 -16.65
C GLY A 116 5.20 -2.47 -15.26
N ALA A 117 4.85 -1.34 -14.61
CA ALA A 117 5.31 -1.05 -13.27
C ALA A 117 4.63 -1.96 -12.24
N ARG A 118 5.38 -2.39 -11.23
CA ARG A 118 4.84 -3.08 -10.07
C ARG A 118 4.29 -2.07 -9.08
N VAL A 119 2.97 -2.11 -8.85
CA VAL A 119 2.25 -1.03 -8.15
C VAL A 119 1.60 -1.52 -6.87
N GLY A 120 1.85 -0.79 -5.77
CA GLY A 120 1.08 -0.88 -4.54
C GLY A 120 -0.07 0.12 -4.53
N ARG A 121 -1.18 -0.22 -3.90
CA ARG A 121 -2.32 0.68 -3.71
C ARG A 121 -2.86 0.58 -2.30
N THR A 122 -3.10 1.72 -1.64
CA THR A 122 -3.95 1.73 -0.44
C THR A 122 -5.16 2.64 -0.62
N THR A 123 -6.32 2.14 -0.20
CA THR A 123 -7.62 2.82 -0.31
C THR A 123 -8.43 2.63 0.97
N SER A 124 -9.34 3.56 1.27
CA SER A 124 -10.27 3.48 2.40
C SER A 124 -11.60 4.17 2.10
N PRO A 125 -12.70 3.68 2.72
CA PRO A 125 -12.84 2.40 3.42
C PRO A 125 -12.88 1.21 2.44
N HIS A 126 -12.82 -0.03 2.97
CA HIS A 126 -13.10 -1.23 2.19
C HIS A 126 -14.62 -1.50 2.11
N LEU A 127 -15.04 -2.35 1.17
CA LEU A 127 -16.45 -2.69 0.95
C LEU A 127 -16.81 -4.08 1.51
N GLN A 128 -15.99 -5.08 1.32
CA GLN A 128 -16.24 -6.47 1.71
C GLN A 128 -15.18 -7.06 2.61
N SER A 129 -13.90 -6.78 2.35
CA SER A 129 -12.77 -7.34 3.09
C SER A 129 -11.72 -6.29 3.38
N ILE A 130 -11.14 -6.35 4.56
CA ILE A 130 -10.04 -5.47 4.97
C ILE A 130 -8.83 -5.54 4.00
N THR A 131 -8.64 -6.66 3.32
CA THR A 131 -7.59 -6.85 2.32
C THR A 131 -7.71 -5.90 1.12
N GLU A 132 -8.90 -5.36 0.84
CA GLU A 132 -9.10 -4.34 -0.20
C GLU A 132 -8.35 -3.05 0.07
N ARG A 133 -8.01 -2.77 1.34
CA ARG A 133 -7.25 -1.58 1.73
C ARG A 133 -5.80 -1.64 1.25
N VAL A 134 -5.30 -2.83 0.95
CA VAL A 134 -3.94 -3.08 0.47
C VAL A 134 -4.02 -3.83 -0.84
N GLY A 135 -3.75 -3.15 -1.94
CA GLY A 135 -3.70 -3.76 -3.26
C GLY A 135 -2.26 -3.87 -3.74
N ILE A 136 -1.94 -4.97 -4.42
CA ILE A 136 -0.65 -5.19 -5.08
C ILE A 136 -0.94 -5.67 -6.49
N ASP A 137 -0.41 -4.97 -7.46
CA ASP A 137 -0.59 -5.28 -8.89
C ASP A 137 -2.06 -5.47 -9.30
N GLY A 138 -2.95 -4.62 -8.73
CA GLY A 138 -4.38 -4.56 -9.05
C GLY A 138 -5.28 -5.45 -8.23
N GLU A 139 -4.71 -6.43 -7.52
CA GLU A 139 -5.46 -7.36 -6.69
C GLU A 139 -5.35 -7.01 -5.20
N PRO A 140 -6.38 -7.27 -4.39
CA PRO A 140 -6.25 -7.20 -2.94
C PRO A 140 -5.15 -8.14 -2.45
N ILE A 141 -4.40 -7.72 -1.43
CA ILE A 141 -3.39 -8.57 -0.80
C ILE A 141 -4.00 -9.90 -0.35
N HIS A 142 -3.26 -11.00 -0.52
CA HIS A 142 -3.73 -12.30 -0.05
C HIS A 142 -3.91 -12.30 1.48
N PRO A 143 -5.01 -12.89 2.03
CA PRO A 143 -5.28 -12.92 3.46
C PRO A 143 -4.12 -13.37 4.32
N ALA A 144 -3.43 -14.44 3.91
CA ALA A 144 -2.28 -14.94 4.67
C ALA A 144 -1.09 -13.96 4.69
N ASP A 145 -0.89 -13.16 3.62
CA ASP A 145 0.18 -12.15 3.59
C ASP A 145 -0.21 -10.95 4.45
N PHE A 146 -1.48 -10.54 4.45
CA PHE A 146 -1.99 -9.52 5.35
C PHE A 146 -1.76 -9.91 6.82
N VAL A 147 -2.12 -11.14 7.18
CA VAL A 147 -1.92 -11.69 8.53
C VAL A 147 -0.45 -11.75 8.89
N ARG A 148 0.40 -12.28 7.99
CA ARG A 148 1.85 -12.38 8.22
C ARG A 148 2.45 -11.02 8.51
N ILE A 149 2.18 -10.03 7.66
CA ILE A 149 2.71 -8.66 7.82
C ILE A 149 2.21 -8.04 9.13
N TYR A 150 0.92 -8.19 9.45
CA TYR A 150 0.40 -7.73 10.74
C TYR A 150 1.15 -8.34 11.92
N GLU A 151 1.34 -9.67 11.94
CA GLU A 151 2.05 -10.35 13.03
C GLU A 151 3.52 -9.93 13.12
N GLU A 152 4.17 -9.65 12.00
CA GLU A 152 5.56 -9.15 11.96
C GLU A 152 5.69 -7.75 12.57
N ILE A 153 4.73 -6.85 12.30
CA ILE A 153 4.78 -5.48 12.82
C ILE A 153 4.14 -5.32 14.19
N LYS A 154 3.29 -6.26 14.62
CA LYS A 154 2.54 -6.20 15.89
C LYS A 154 3.40 -5.92 17.12
N PRO A 155 4.58 -6.54 17.33
CA PRO A 155 5.43 -6.22 18.48
C PRO A 155 5.86 -4.76 18.52
N PHE A 156 6.06 -4.12 17.38
CA PHE A 156 6.43 -2.70 17.29
C PHE A 156 5.22 -1.80 17.52
N ILE A 157 4.02 -2.19 17.08
CA ILE A 157 2.76 -1.52 17.39
C ILE A 157 2.56 -1.49 18.92
N GLU A 158 2.78 -2.61 19.59
CA GLU A 158 2.67 -2.71 21.05
C GLU A 158 3.69 -1.83 21.78
N LEU A 159 4.88 -1.65 21.21
CA LEU A 159 5.89 -0.71 21.73
C LEU A 159 5.46 0.76 21.57
N VAL A 160 4.83 1.11 20.45
CA VAL A 160 4.28 2.45 20.23
C VAL A 160 3.13 2.70 21.19
N ASP A 161 2.19 1.75 21.32
CA ASP A 161 1.05 1.86 22.22
C ASP A 161 1.51 2.08 23.68
N ALA A 162 2.57 1.40 24.10
CA ALA A 162 3.12 1.53 25.46
C ALA A 162 3.82 2.89 25.72
N LYS A 163 4.22 3.60 24.66
CA LYS A 163 4.92 4.88 24.75
C LYS A 163 4.03 6.09 24.50
N SER A 164 2.84 5.87 23.97
CA SER A 164 1.89 6.92 23.59
C SER A 164 0.78 7.07 24.62
N ASP A 165 0.19 8.25 24.71
CA ASP A 165 -0.96 8.53 25.59
C ASP A 165 -2.19 7.71 25.19
N HIS A 166 -2.28 7.37 23.93
CA HIS A 166 -3.36 6.55 23.34
C HIS A 166 -2.78 5.51 22.40
N PRO A 167 -3.39 4.31 22.31
CA PRO A 167 -2.96 3.29 21.37
C PRO A 167 -3.17 3.75 19.93
N MET A 168 -2.39 3.21 19.01
CA MET A 168 -2.59 3.42 17.57
C MET A 168 -4.02 3.05 17.17
N SER A 169 -4.62 3.89 16.35
CA SER A 169 -5.97 3.67 15.81
C SER A 169 -6.02 2.53 14.80
N TYR A 170 -7.22 2.04 14.54
CA TYR A 170 -7.48 1.09 13.44
C TYR A 170 -6.88 1.58 12.12
N PHE A 171 -7.07 2.87 11.80
CA PHE A 171 -6.59 3.46 10.55
C PHE A 171 -5.06 3.50 10.48
N GLU A 172 -4.39 4.00 11.53
CA GLU A 172 -2.92 4.04 11.59
C GLU A 172 -2.31 2.66 11.40
N VAL A 173 -2.86 1.63 12.05
CA VAL A 173 -2.35 0.26 11.91
C VAL A 173 -2.59 -0.30 10.51
N THR A 174 -3.76 -0.05 9.91
CA THR A 174 -4.03 -0.52 8.54
C THR A 174 -3.15 0.18 7.49
N VAL A 175 -2.84 1.47 7.68
CA VAL A 175 -1.85 2.20 6.87
C VAL A 175 -0.46 1.58 7.04
N ALA A 176 -0.02 1.32 8.26
CA ALA A 176 1.28 0.70 8.52
C ALA A 176 1.41 -0.67 7.85
N ILE A 177 0.35 -1.51 7.90
CA ILE A 177 0.31 -2.79 7.18
C ILE A 177 0.50 -2.58 5.68
N ALA A 178 -0.18 -1.58 5.09
CA ALA A 178 -0.05 -1.28 3.67
C ALA A 178 1.39 -0.86 3.31
N LEU A 179 1.98 0.07 4.07
CA LEU A 179 3.34 0.55 3.83
C LEU A 179 4.37 -0.59 3.95
N ALA A 180 4.25 -1.46 4.96
CA ALA A 180 5.11 -2.63 5.12
C ALA A 180 4.90 -3.65 3.99
N ALA A 181 3.65 -3.88 3.56
CA ALA A 181 3.32 -4.80 2.47
C ALA A 181 3.94 -4.36 1.14
N PHE A 182 3.98 -3.06 0.87
CA PHE A 182 4.57 -2.52 -0.35
C PHE A 182 6.09 -2.70 -0.40
N ALA A 183 6.77 -2.56 0.74
CA ALA A 183 8.20 -2.85 0.84
C ALA A 183 8.49 -4.36 0.71
N ASP A 184 7.67 -5.22 1.34
CA ASP A 184 7.78 -6.68 1.28
C ASP A 184 7.55 -7.20 -0.15
N ALA A 185 6.57 -6.64 -0.87
CA ALA A 185 6.24 -7.02 -2.24
C ALA A 185 7.12 -6.33 -3.30
N PRO A 186 8.23 -5.73 -2.98
CA PRO A 186 9.06 -4.73 -3.62
C PRO A 186 8.37 -3.99 -4.78
N VAL A 187 7.30 -3.23 -4.46
CA VAL A 187 6.63 -2.39 -5.46
C VAL A 187 7.55 -1.23 -5.88
N GLU A 188 7.38 -0.76 -7.09
CA GLU A 188 8.15 0.38 -7.63
C GLU A 188 7.49 1.71 -7.23
N ILE A 189 6.14 1.71 -7.24
CA ILE A 189 5.33 2.88 -6.93
C ILE A 189 4.15 2.46 -6.06
N ALA A 190 3.91 3.20 -4.98
CA ALA A 190 2.68 3.10 -4.20
C ALA A 190 1.74 4.26 -4.52
N VAL A 191 0.47 3.98 -4.78
CA VAL A 191 -0.59 4.99 -4.93
C VAL A 191 -1.42 4.99 -3.65
N VAL A 192 -1.30 6.06 -2.88
CA VAL A 192 -1.78 6.15 -1.50
C VAL A 192 -2.95 7.11 -1.42
N GLU A 193 -4.13 6.62 -1.02
CA GLU A 193 -5.30 7.43 -0.75
C GLU A 193 -5.21 8.05 0.65
N VAL A 194 -5.37 9.36 0.76
CA VAL A 194 -5.56 10.05 2.04
C VAL A 194 -6.90 9.64 2.65
N GLY A 195 -6.89 9.16 3.88
CA GLY A 195 -8.10 8.75 4.59
C GLY A 195 -9.00 9.95 4.88
N MET A 196 -8.50 10.92 5.62
CA MET A 196 -9.26 12.11 6.00
C MET A 196 -8.37 13.34 6.20
N GLY A 197 -8.75 14.45 5.57
CA GLY A 197 -8.03 15.73 5.74
C GLY A 197 -6.80 15.81 4.85
N GLY A 198 -5.62 15.88 5.42
CA GLY A 198 -4.36 16.05 4.72
C GLY A 198 -3.18 15.96 5.70
N THR A 199 -2.69 17.10 6.19
CA THR A 199 -1.44 17.23 6.98
C THR A 199 -1.32 16.28 8.19
N TRP A 200 -2.43 15.85 8.78
CA TRP A 200 -2.46 14.99 9.96
C TRP A 200 -2.97 13.58 9.67
N ASP A 201 -3.09 13.23 8.40
CA ASP A 201 -3.50 11.88 8.01
C ASP A 201 -2.33 10.91 8.15
N ALA A 202 -2.59 9.70 8.63
CA ALA A 202 -1.54 8.69 8.86
C ALA A 202 -0.81 8.25 7.59
N THR A 203 -1.30 8.65 6.42
CA THR A 203 -0.66 8.40 5.12
C THR A 203 0.38 9.46 4.73
N ASN A 204 0.60 10.50 5.57
CA ASN A 204 1.42 11.67 5.22
C ASN A 204 2.90 11.50 5.59
#